data_70e0760e2720834640eeaff3ce104f52
#
_entry.id   70e0760e2720834640eeaff3ce104f52
#
_cell.length_a   1.000
_cell.length_b   1.000
_cell.length_c   1.000
_cell.angle_alpha   90.00
_cell.angle_beta   90.00
_cell.angle_gamma   90.00
#
_symmetry.space_group_name_H-M   'P 1'
#
loop_
_entity.id
_entity.type
_entity.pdbx_description
1 polymer ?
#
loop_
_entity_poly.entity_id
_entity_poly.type
_entity_poly.pdbx_seq_one_letter_code
_entity_poly.pdbx_strand_id
1 'polypeptide(L)'
;MNGFLRRMGALIKKEFLQLSRDSSSLLLGIVLPIALILIIGYGISLDIRDISTAVVLEDPSPKAQDAVSFLNGSRYFSPTYVTSFKEAEALLLDRKASVIIDIPPDFTSRLSQGRAKIFVALDGVETATAMTTQTYIESGIASFLRRQKGVAGSAQVVLEPRMWFNDANSSTWFFLPGLIMLIVTLVGIMLTAIVMAREWERGTFESLFVTPVRPLELILAKIIPYFCVAMVGVFLCLFFSRFLFEVPLVGSLAMVILISMIYLMVALGIGLVISEVTKNQFLACQSSLLISFLPCFVL
;
A
#
# COMPACT_ATOMS: atom_id res chain seq x y z
N MET A 1 -39.48 26.93 -8.31
CA MET A 1 -38.60 26.20 -7.40
C MET A 1 -39.22 24.89 -6.89
N ASN A 2 -40.46 24.86 -6.51
CA ASN A 2 -41.11 23.65 -5.96
C ASN A 2 -41.18 22.44 -6.94
N GLY A 3 -41.31 22.66 -8.26
CA GLY A 3 -41.38 21.57 -9.22
C GLY A 3 -40.06 20.86 -9.47
N PHE A 4 -38.90 21.55 -9.47
CA PHE A 4 -37.56 21.00 -9.59
C PHE A 4 -37.22 20.06 -8.43
N LEU A 5 -37.34 20.55 -7.19
CA LEU A 5 -37.04 19.75 -5.99
C LEU A 5 -37.95 18.52 -5.87
N ARG A 6 -39.23 18.64 -6.24
CA ARG A 6 -40.17 17.50 -6.20
C ARG A 6 -39.80 16.41 -7.23
N ARG A 7 -39.47 16.80 -8.47
CA ARG A 7 -39.02 15.85 -9.50
C ARG A 7 -37.69 15.19 -9.13
N MET A 8 -36.69 15.99 -8.69
CA MET A 8 -35.41 15.50 -8.26
C MET A 8 -35.55 14.51 -7.09
N GLY A 9 -36.33 14.84 -6.06
CA GLY A 9 -36.59 13.95 -4.93
C GLY A 9 -37.25 12.63 -5.33
N ALA A 10 -38.20 12.67 -6.26
CA ALA A 10 -38.82 11.44 -6.79
C ALA A 10 -37.81 10.56 -7.55
N LEU A 11 -36.94 11.17 -8.37
CA LEU A 11 -35.88 10.47 -9.08
C LEU A 11 -34.84 9.87 -8.11
N ILE A 12 -34.37 10.63 -7.12
CA ILE A 12 -33.46 10.14 -6.10
C ILE A 12 -34.06 8.94 -5.36
N LYS A 13 -35.34 9.03 -4.95
CA LYS A 13 -36.02 7.92 -4.28
C LYS A 13 -36.10 6.67 -5.18
N LYS A 14 -36.41 6.85 -6.45
CA LYS A 14 -36.42 5.75 -7.44
C LYS A 14 -35.06 5.10 -7.54
N GLU A 15 -33.99 5.89 -7.68
CA GLU A 15 -32.61 5.40 -7.81
C GLU A 15 -32.15 4.67 -6.53
N PHE A 16 -32.47 5.18 -5.32
CA PHE A 16 -32.19 4.48 -4.07
C PHE A 16 -32.91 3.14 -3.97
N LEU A 17 -34.15 3.06 -4.37
CA LEU A 17 -34.90 1.79 -4.39
C LEU A 17 -34.34 0.79 -5.40
N GLN A 18 -33.91 1.29 -6.57
CA GLN A 18 -33.25 0.48 -7.59
C GLN A 18 -31.91 -0.05 -7.08
N LEU A 19 -31.10 0.82 -6.48
CA LEU A 19 -29.79 0.51 -5.91
C LEU A 19 -29.88 -0.52 -4.77
N SER A 20 -30.86 -0.38 -3.86
CA SER A 20 -31.04 -1.31 -2.75
C SER A 20 -31.44 -2.72 -3.19
N ARG A 21 -31.96 -2.87 -4.40
CA ARG A 21 -32.32 -4.16 -5.01
C ARG A 21 -31.29 -4.69 -6.00
N ASP A 22 -30.29 -3.88 -6.32
CA ASP A 22 -29.20 -4.27 -7.24
C ASP A 22 -28.00 -4.79 -6.44
N SER A 23 -27.98 -6.10 -6.23
CA SER A 23 -26.89 -6.77 -5.52
C SER A 23 -25.51 -6.51 -6.14
N SER A 24 -25.44 -6.31 -7.48
CA SER A 24 -24.18 -6.03 -8.18
C SER A 24 -23.59 -4.68 -7.78
N SER A 25 -24.42 -3.65 -7.71
CA SER A 25 -23.98 -2.31 -7.30
C SER A 25 -23.57 -2.25 -5.82
N LEU A 26 -24.29 -2.95 -4.94
CA LEU A 26 -23.93 -3.07 -3.53
C LEU A 26 -22.63 -3.85 -3.34
N LEU A 27 -22.43 -4.91 -4.12
CA LEU A 27 -21.20 -5.70 -4.10
C LEU A 27 -20.00 -4.84 -4.53
N LEU A 28 -20.15 -4.06 -5.60
CA LEU A 28 -19.09 -3.15 -6.08
C LEU A 28 -18.82 -2.01 -5.09
N GLY A 29 -19.85 -1.42 -4.48
CA GLY A 29 -19.69 -0.24 -3.62
C GLY A 29 -19.27 -0.56 -2.18
N ILE A 30 -19.57 -1.77 -1.68
CA ILE A 30 -19.34 -2.15 -0.27
C ILE A 30 -18.38 -3.32 -0.15
N VAL A 31 -18.66 -4.44 -0.85
CA VAL A 31 -17.87 -5.67 -0.67
C VAL A 31 -16.50 -5.55 -1.34
N LEU A 32 -16.44 -4.96 -2.53
CA LEU A 32 -15.18 -4.81 -3.27
C LEU A 32 -14.14 -3.95 -2.51
N PRO A 33 -14.47 -2.77 -1.92
CA PRO A 33 -13.53 -2.03 -1.08
C PRO A 33 -12.98 -2.84 0.08
N ILE A 34 -13.85 -3.58 0.78
CA ILE A 34 -13.45 -4.43 1.90
C ILE A 34 -12.54 -5.55 1.42
N ALA A 35 -12.91 -6.25 0.35
CA ALA A 35 -12.10 -7.33 -0.19
C ALA A 35 -10.71 -6.83 -0.63
N LEU A 36 -10.65 -5.70 -1.33
CA LEU A 36 -9.39 -5.13 -1.80
C LEU A 36 -8.49 -4.69 -0.64
N ILE A 37 -9.03 -3.99 0.36
CA ILE A 37 -8.21 -3.55 1.50
C ILE A 37 -7.68 -4.73 2.31
N LEU A 38 -8.46 -5.81 2.44
CA LEU A 38 -8.04 -7.02 3.15
C LEU A 38 -7.01 -7.81 2.33
N ILE A 39 -7.30 -8.08 1.05
CA ILE A 39 -6.40 -8.88 0.20
C ILE A 39 -5.07 -8.17 0.00
N ILE A 40 -5.10 -6.89 -0.35
CA ILE A 40 -3.88 -6.14 -0.64
C ILE A 40 -3.17 -5.73 0.66
N GLY A 41 -3.93 -5.31 1.69
CA GLY A 41 -3.37 -4.89 2.98
C GLY A 41 -2.67 -6.02 3.75
N TYR A 42 -3.17 -7.26 3.66
CA TYR A 42 -2.49 -8.43 4.23
C TYR A 42 -1.56 -9.13 3.22
N GLY A 43 -1.90 -9.08 1.93
CA GLY A 43 -1.15 -9.80 0.90
C GLY A 43 0.17 -9.12 0.52
N ILE A 44 0.26 -7.80 0.66
CA ILE A 44 1.48 -7.05 0.36
C ILE A 44 2.13 -6.62 1.68
N SER A 45 2.99 -7.48 2.22
CA SER A 45 3.89 -7.11 3.31
C SER A 45 5.18 -6.58 2.70
N LEU A 46 5.36 -5.26 2.73
CA LEU A 46 6.61 -4.60 2.35
C LEU A 46 7.57 -4.48 3.54
N ASP A 47 7.13 -4.86 4.74
CA ASP A 47 7.98 -4.88 5.93
C ASP A 47 8.92 -6.08 5.85
N ILE A 48 10.19 -5.78 5.72
CA ILE A 48 11.23 -6.78 5.83
C ILE A 48 11.39 -7.08 7.31
N ARG A 49 10.93 -8.26 7.72
CA ARG A 49 11.07 -8.78 9.10
C ARG A 49 11.66 -10.17 9.05
N ASP A 50 12.40 -10.52 10.09
CA ASP A 50 12.95 -11.86 10.27
C ASP A 50 13.77 -12.38 9.07
N ILE A 51 14.65 -11.50 8.52
CA ILE A 51 15.57 -11.90 7.45
C ILE A 51 16.44 -13.03 7.98
N SER A 52 16.20 -14.24 7.49
CA SER A 52 17.00 -15.42 7.84
C SER A 52 18.43 -15.21 7.36
N THR A 53 19.36 -15.00 8.31
CA THR A 53 20.74 -14.64 8.04
C THR A 53 21.67 -15.73 8.54
N ALA A 54 22.38 -16.42 7.64
CA ALA A 54 23.44 -17.35 7.99
C ALA A 54 24.73 -16.55 8.28
N VAL A 55 25.26 -16.67 9.48
CA VAL A 55 26.48 -15.98 9.90
C VAL A 55 27.60 -17.00 10.05
N VAL A 56 28.62 -16.86 9.23
CA VAL A 56 29.88 -17.63 9.30
C VAL A 56 30.89 -16.78 10.03
N LEU A 57 31.31 -17.21 11.20
CA LEU A 57 32.26 -16.49 12.04
C LEU A 57 33.55 -17.32 12.15
N GLU A 58 34.50 -17.12 11.23
CA GLU A 58 35.77 -17.82 11.22
C GLU A 58 36.82 -17.19 12.16
N ASP A 59 36.66 -15.88 12.50
CA ASP A 59 37.46 -15.16 13.48
C ASP A 59 36.80 -15.24 14.87
N PRO A 60 37.37 -15.95 15.86
CA PRO A 60 36.79 -16.10 17.19
C PRO A 60 36.93 -14.85 18.09
N SER A 61 37.52 -13.77 17.57
CA SER A 61 37.82 -12.56 18.36
C SER A 61 36.55 -11.82 18.81
N PRO A 62 36.60 -11.12 19.97
CA PRO A 62 35.51 -10.28 20.42
C PRO A 62 35.15 -9.16 19.43
N LYS A 63 36.12 -8.69 18.63
CA LYS A 63 35.89 -7.66 17.61
C LYS A 63 35.07 -8.19 16.43
N ALA A 64 35.28 -9.44 16.01
CA ALA A 64 34.49 -10.08 14.99
C ALA A 64 33.06 -10.32 15.46
N GLN A 65 32.89 -10.74 16.73
CA GLN A 65 31.56 -10.88 17.35
C GLN A 65 30.83 -9.54 17.46
N ASP A 66 31.53 -8.45 17.83
CA ASP A 66 30.96 -7.09 17.89
C ASP A 66 30.55 -6.57 16.51
N ALA A 67 31.28 -6.96 15.43
CA ALA A 67 30.95 -6.56 14.06
C ALA A 67 29.59 -7.08 13.59
N VAL A 68 29.13 -8.23 14.08
CA VAL A 68 27.82 -8.83 13.77
C VAL A 68 26.79 -8.63 14.88
N SER A 69 27.14 -7.97 15.98
CA SER A 69 26.27 -7.77 17.15
C SER A 69 24.95 -7.05 16.82
N PHE A 70 24.92 -6.22 15.77
CA PHE A 70 23.72 -5.53 15.32
C PHE A 70 22.61 -6.47 14.80
N LEU A 71 22.96 -7.71 14.47
CA LEU A 71 22.00 -8.74 14.06
C LEU A 71 21.21 -9.27 15.26
N ASN A 72 21.86 -9.36 16.43
CA ASN A 72 21.27 -9.94 17.63
C ASN A 72 20.25 -9.00 18.25
N GLY A 73 19.01 -9.48 18.43
CA GLY A 73 17.89 -8.67 18.97
C GLY A 73 17.32 -7.65 18.00
N SER A 74 17.73 -7.66 16.74
CA SER A 74 17.15 -6.85 15.68
C SER A 74 15.76 -7.37 15.30
N ARG A 75 14.84 -6.47 15.00
CA ARG A 75 13.53 -6.83 14.42
C ARG A 75 13.61 -7.29 12.96
N TYR A 76 14.75 -7.02 12.32
CA TYR A 76 14.94 -7.21 10.89
C TYR A 76 15.68 -8.49 10.57
N PHE A 77 16.51 -9.00 11.49
CA PHE A 77 17.38 -10.14 11.24
C PHE A 77 17.13 -11.27 12.23
N SER A 78 17.11 -12.49 11.69
CA SER A 78 17.09 -13.74 12.46
C SER A 78 18.39 -14.49 12.18
N PRO A 79 19.46 -14.20 12.96
CA PRO A 79 20.78 -14.78 12.70
C PRO A 79 20.85 -16.24 13.14
N THR A 80 21.36 -17.10 12.24
CA THR A 80 21.74 -18.49 12.51
C THR A 80 23.24 -18.63 12.31
N TYR A 81 23.96 -18.93 13.35
CA TYR A 81 25.41 -19.10 13.31
C TYR A 81 25.76 -20.50 12.78
N VAL A 82 26.59 -20.56 11.76
CA VAL A 82 27.06 -21.78 11.12
C VAL A 82 28.57 -21.86 11.13
N THR A 83 29.11 -23.06 11.03
CA THR A 83 30.55 -23.32 11.22
C THR A 83 31.36 -23.16 9.95
N SER A 84 30.72 -23.21 8.77
CA SER A 84 31.43 -23.12 7.48
C SER A 84 30.61 -22.40 6.44
N PHE A 85 31.30 -21.76 5.48
CA PHE A 85 30.67 -21.12 4.34
C PHE A 85 29.84 -22.10 3.51
N LYS A 86 30.29 -23.35 3.37
CA LYS A 86 29.57 -24.41 2.62
C LYS A 86 28.21 -24.73 3.25
N GLU A 87 28.13 -24.72 4.58
CA GLU A 87 26.87 -24.91 5.30
C GLU A 87 25.93 -23.70 5.09
N ALA A 88 26.46 -22.48 5.15
CA ALA A 88 25.71 -21.25 4.87
C ALA A 88 25.16 -21.26 3.42
N GLU A 89 25.98 -21.65 2.44
CA GLU A 89 25.58 -21.77 1.05
C GLU A 89 24.45 -22.80 0.87
N ALA A 90 24.54 -23.94 1.55
CA ALA A 90 23.45 -24.93 1.52
C ALA A 90 22.13 -24.36 2.07
N LEU A 91 22.19 -23.58 3.15
CA LEU A 91 21.01 -22.91 3.70
C LEU A 91 20.41 -21.86 2.73
N LEU A 92 21.25 -21.15 1.98
CA LEU A 92 20.81 -20.20 0.97
C LEU A 92 20.15 -20.94 -0.22
N LEU A 93 20.74 -22.01 -0.71
CA LEU A 93 20.18 -22.83 -1.80
C LEU A 93 18.87 -23.51 -1.41
N ASP A 94 18.74 -23.96 -0.16
CA ASP A 94 17.52 -24.53 0.41
C ASP A 94 16.44 -23.47 0.75
N ARG A 95 16.72 -22.17 0.51
CA ARG A 95 15.86 -21.02 0.88
C ARG A 95 15.56 -20.94 2.38
N LYS A 96 16.41 -21.49 3.21
CA LYS A 96 16.33 -21.36 4.68
C LYS A 96 17.06 -20.12 5.19
N ALA A 97 17.98 -19.58 4.42
CA ALA A 97 18.62 -18.30 4.63
C ALA A 97 18.46 -17.43 3.39
N SER A 98 18.24 -16.12 3.60
CA SER A 98 18.17 -15.10 2.54
C SER A 98 19.48 -14.32 2.42
N VAL A 99 20.32 -14.40 3.44
CA VAL A 99 21.60 -13.67 3.55
C VAL A 99 22.66 -14.55 4.14
N ILE A 100 23.88 -14.45 3.59
CA ILE A 100 25.09 -14.99 4.21
C ILE A 100 25.98 -13.82 4.58
N ILE A 101 26.45 -13.78 5.82
CA ILE A 101 27.49 -12.85 6.28
C ILE A 101 28.67 -13.69 6.71
N ASP A 102 29.79 -13.54 6.02
CA ASP A 102 31.02 -14.29 6.31
C ASP A 102 32.13 -13.34 6.79
N ILE A 103 32.64 -13.65 7.97
CA ILE A 103 33.76 -12.93 8.60
C ILE A 103 34.99 -13.82 8.54
N PRO A 104 35.97 -13.48 7.71
CA PRO A 104 37.16 -14.31 7.49
C PRO A 104 38.06 -14.37 8.74
N PRO A 105 38.93 -15.41 8.85
CA PRO A 105 39.74 -15.64 10.04
C PRO A 105 40.78 -14.54 10.32
N ASP A 106 41.12 -13.75 9.31
CA ASP A 106 42.08 -12.65 9.41
C ASP A 106 41.43 -11.26 9.61
N PHE A 107 40.11 -11.22 9.87
CA PHE A 107 39.34 -10.00 10.00
C PHE A 107 39.93 -9.02 11.00
N THR A 108 40.22 -9.45 12.22
CA THR A 108 40.72 -8.57 13.28
C THR A 108 42.10 -8.01 12.96
N SER A 109 42.96 -8.82 12.35
CA SER A 109 44.27 -8.38 11.90
C SER A 109 44.19 -7.31 10.82
N ARG A 110 43.33 -7.55 9.81
CA ARG A 110 43.10 -6.58 8.72
C ARG A 110 42.35 -5.35 9.18
N LEU A 111 41.49 -5.47 10.19
CA LEU A 111 40.76 -4.32 10.76
C LEU A 111 41.74 -3.29 11.35
N SER A 112 42.78 -3.76 12.06
CA SER A 112 43.81 -2.87 12.61
C SER A 112 44.62 -2.14 11.54
N GLN A 113 44.69 -2.70 10.32
CA GLN A 113 45.36 -2.13 9.16
C GLN A 113 44.42 -1.27 8.28
N GLY A 114 43.12 -1.16 8.64
CA GLY A 114 42.11 -0.46 7.86
C GLY A 114 41.73 -1.15 6.54
N ARG A 115 41.97 -2.46 6.41
CA ARG A 115 41.74 -3.25 5.18
C ARG A 115 40.82 -4.46 5.39
N ALA A 116 40.07 -4.50 6.50
CA ALA A 116 39.12 -5.57 6.76
C ALA A 116 38.04 -5.64 5.69
N LYS A 117 37.64 -6.87 5.35
CA LYS A 117 36.54 -7.14 4.42
C LYS A 117 35.55 -8.10 5.10
N ILE A 118 34.29 -7.88 4.92
CA ILE A 118 33.20 -8.79 5.28
C ILE A 118 32.55 -9.19 3.96
N PHE A 119 32.37 -10.47 3.74
CA PHE A 119 31.67 -10.95 2.56
C PHE A 119 30.17 -11.06 2.88
N VAL A 120 29.34 -10.53 2.01
CA VAL A 120 27.88 -10.58 2.14
C VAL A 120 27.29 -11.11 0.83
N ALA A 121 26.59 -12.22 0.91
CA ALA A 121 25.80 -12.75 -0.20
C ALA A 121 24.32 -12.57 0.11
N LEU A 122 23.55 -12.13 -0.86
CA LEU A 122 22.12 -11.84 -0.74
C LEU A 122 21.35 -12.67 -1.77
N ASP A 123 20.19 -13.20 -1.37
CA ASP A 123 19.27 -13.79 -2.34
C ASP A 123 18.68 -12.67 -3.22
N GLY A 124 19.03 -12.68 -4.50
CA GLY A 124 18.63 -11.66 -5.48
C GLY A 124 17.27 -11.90 -6.14
N VAL A 125 16.54 -12.95 -5.75
CA VAL A 125 15.23 -13.29 -6.33
C VAL A 125 14.24 -12.13 -6.14
N GLU A 126 14.27 -11.50 -4.99
CA GLU A 126 13.48 -10.32 -4.68
C GLU A 126 14.38 -9.08 -4.52
N THR A 127 14.61 -8.39 -5.64
CA THR A 127 15.59 -7.30 -5.72
C THR A 127 15.33 -6.17 -4.72
N ALA A 128 14.08 -5.79 -4.48
CA ALA A 128 13.73 -4.72 -3.54
C ALA A 128 14.12 -5.08 -2.09
N THR A 129 13.82 -6.32 -1.68
CA THR A 129 14.19 -6.87 -0.36
C THR A 129 15.70 -6.97 -0.24
N ALA A 130 16.41 -7.45 -1.27
CA ALA A 130 17.86 -7.56 -1.27
C ALA A 130 18.55 -6.19 -1.10
N MET A 131 18.12 -5.17 -1.85
CA MET A 131 18.69 -3.81 -1.75
C MET A 131 18.44 -3.19 -0.36
N THR A 132 17.26 -3.35 0.21
CA THR A 132 16.95 -2.83 1.55
C THR A 132 17.75 -3.56 2.62
N THR A 133 17.89 -4.89 2.50
CA THR A 133 18.71 -5.72 3.38
C THR A 133 20.18 -5.31 3.33
N GLN A 134 20.71 -5.06 2.13
CA GLN A 134 22.07 -4.54 1.96
C GLN A 134 22.25 -3.22 2.71
N THR A 135 21.33 -2.28 2.57
CA THR A 135 21.37 -0.98 3.26
C THR A 135 21.38 -1.13 4.78
N TYR A 136 20.60 -2.08 5.32
CA TYR A 136 20.58 -2.36 6.76
C TYR A 136 21.90 -2.95 7.25
N ILE A 137 22.50 -3.88 6.50
CA ILE A 137 23.81 -4.48 6.83
C ILE A 137 24.90 -3.40 6.78
N GLU A 138 24.93 -2.58 5.72
CA GLU A 138 25.87 -1.48 5.59
C GLU A 138 25.76 -0.50 6.77
N SER A 139 24.55 -0.15 7.18
CA SER A 139 24.27 0.72 8.34
C SER A 139 24.76 0.10 9.66
N GLY A 140 24.53 -1.20 9.84
CA GLY A 140 25.01 -1.96 11.00
C GLY A 140 26.54 -1.98 11.09
N ILE A 141 27.21 -2.31 9.98
CA ILE A 141 28.68 -2.31 9.89
C ILE A 141 29.23 -0.90 10.09
N ALA A 142 28.62 0.13 9.49
CA ALA A 142 29.02 1.52 9.68
C ALA A 142 28.91 1.95 11.15
N SER A 143 27.89 1.48 11.88
CA SER A 143 27.74 1.76 13.30
C SER A 143 28.84 1.09 14.14
N PHE A 144 29.21 -0.15 13.81
CA PHE A 144 30.36 -0.83 14.40
C PHE A 144 31.67 -0.05 14.16
N LEU A 145 31.96 0.33 12.93
CA LEU A 145 33.17 1.09 12.59
C LEU A 145 33.24 2.44 13.31
N ARG A 146 32.09 3.11 13.51
CA ARG A 146 32.03 4.35 14.30
C ARG A 146 32.39 4.11 15.76
N ARG A 147 31.89 3.03 16.36
CA ARG A 147 32.25 2.65 17.74
C ARG A 147 33.75 2.36 17.89
N GLN A 148 34.34 1.71 16.91
CA GLN A 148 35.79 1.41 16.91
C GLN A 148 36.65 2.68 16.80
N LYS A 149 36.21 3.69 16.02
CA LYS A 149 36.94 4.98 15.89
C LYS A 149 36.73 5.93 17.07
N GLY A 150 35.71 5.71 17.90
CA GLY A 150 35.36 6.60 19.04
C GLY A 150 36.33 6.61 20.22
N VAL A 151 37.45 5.87 20.16
CA VAL A 151 38.51 5.88 21.18
C VAL A 151 39.57 6.97 20.93
N ALA A 152 39.54 7.64 19.77
CA ALA A 152 40.48 8.72 19.45
C ALA A 152 39.69 10.00 19.10
N GLY A 153 39.41 10.80 20.09
CA GLY A 153 39.15 12.23 20.18
C GLY A 153 38.79 13.01 18.92
N SER A 154 37.60 12.82 18.32
CA SER A 154 36.97 13.81 17.47
C SER A 154 35.48 13.84 17.77
N ALA A 155 34.93 15.05 17.94
CA ALA A 155 33.55 15.29 18.23
C ALA A 155 32.64 14.47 17.30
N GLN A 156 32.02 13.42 17.83
CA GLN A 156 31.04 12.62 17.09
C GLN A 156 29.74 13.41 16.99
N VAL A 157 29.41 13.85 15.80
CA VAL A 157 28.04 14.24 15.48
C VAL A 157 27.23 12.92 15.45
N VAL A 158 26.50 12.65 16.52
CA VAL A 158 25.52 11.55 16.55
C VAL A 158 24.33 12.04 15.76
N LEU A 159 24.14 11.50 14.55
CA LEU A 159 22.90 11.66 13.82
C LEU A 159 21.86 10.78 14.51
N GLU A 160 20.88 11.40 15.17
CA GLU A 160 19.66 10.72 15.61
C GLU A 160 18.60 10.88 14.51
N PRO A 161 18.49 9.93 13.56
CA PRO A 161 17.43 9.96 12.56
C PRO A 161 16.09 9.77 13.25
N ARG A 162 15.24 10.80 13.23
CA ARG A 162 13.86 10.71 13.70
C ARG A 162 12.95 10.69 12.49
N MET A 163 12.23 9.60 12.31
CA MET A 163 11.17 9.53 11.30
C MET A 163 9.93 10.25 11.80
N TRP A 164 9.53 11.30 11.09
CA TRP A 164 8.30 12.04 11.37
C TRP A 164 7.15 11.31 10.65
N PHE A 165 6.00 11.22 11.33
CA PHE A 165 4.75 10.62 10.81
C PHE A 165 4.71 9.08 10.70
N ASN A 166 5.83 8.38 10.80
CA ASN A 166 5.91 6.91 10.80
C ASN A 166 6.94 6.44 11.82
N ASP A 167 6.68 6.71 13.10
CA ASP A 167 7.61 6.35 14.20
C ASP A 167 7.84 4.82 14.30
N ALA A 168 6.86 4.03 13.86
CA ALA A 168 6.97 2.57 13.83
C ALA A 168 7.83 2.05 12.67
N ASN A 169 8.21 2.90 11.71
CA ASN A 169 8.89 2.52 10.47
C ASN A 169 8.18 1.34 9.77
N SER A 170 6.83 1.40 9.74
CA SER A 170 5.99 0.37 9.16
C SER A 170 5.66 0.72 7.71
N SER A 171 5.98 -0.18 6.78
CA SER A 171 5.62 -0.03 5.37
C SER A 171 4.11 0.03 5.19
N THR A 172 3.35 -0.66 6.04
CA THR A 172 1.89 -0.65 6.02
C THR A 172 1.33 0.75 6.25
N TRP A 173 1.90 1.53 7.18
CA TRP A 173 1.46 2.90 7.45
C TRP A 173 1.73 3.86 6.29
N PHE A 174 2.76 3.59 5.51
CA PHE A 174 3.06 4.35 4.30
C PHE A 174 2.15 3.96 3.13
N PHE A 175 1.98 2.66 2.91
CA PHE A 175 1.31 2.13 1.72
C PHE A 175 -0.23 2.20 1.82
N LEU A 176 -0.80 1.98 3.00
CA LEU A 176 -2.25 1.83 3.17
C LEU A 176 -3.06 3.08 2.78
N PRO A 177 -2.65 4.33 3.10
CA PRO A 177 -3.36 5.51 2.64
C PRO A 177 -3.44 5.63 1.11
N GLY A 178 -2.34 5.32 0.42
CA GLY A 178 -2.32 5.27 -1.04
C GLY A 178 -3.24 4.18 -1.61
N LEU A 179 -3.27 3.02 -0.97
CA LEU A 179 -4.19 1.94 -1.32
C LEU A 179 -5.66 2.34 -1.16
N ILE A 180 -6.01 3.04 -0.08
CA ILE A 180 -7.38 3.54 0.11
C ILE A 180 -7.77 4.49 -1.03
N MET A 181 -6.88 5.41 -1.43
CA MET A 181 -7.14 6.31 -2.56
C MET A 181 -7.36 5.53 -3.87
N LEU A 182 -6.56 4.52 -4.14
CA LEU A 182 -6.72 3.64 -5.30
C LEU A 182 -8.07 2.91 -5.26
N ILE A 183 -8.46 2.33 -4.12
CA ILE A 183 -9.73 1.64 -3.94
C ILE A 183 -10.91 2.59 -4.17
N VAL A 184 -10.85 3.79 -3.59
CA VAL A 184 -11.89 4.81 -3.74
C VAL A 184 -12.04 5.24 -5.20
N THR A 185 -10.92 5.42 -5.91
CA THR A 185 -10.91 5.73 -7.35
C THR A 185 -11.57 4.63 -8.15
N LEU A 186 -11.10 3.40 -7.96
CA LEU A 186 -11.59 2.22 -8.68
C LEU A 186 -13.09 2.05 -8.48
N VAL A 187 -13.53 2.03 -7.23
CA VAL A 187 -14.92 1.82 -6.86
C VAL A 187 -15.81 2.97 -7.34
N GLY A 188 -15.37 4.22 -7.16
CA GLY A 188 -16.12 5.39 -7.60
C GLY A 188 -16.35 5.38 -9.11
N ILE A 189 -15.31 5.17 -9.91
CA ILE A 189 -15.38 5.13 -11.36
C ILE A 189 -16.22 3.92 -11.82
N MET A 190 -15.91 2.71 -11.33
CA MET A 190 -16.60 1.48 -11.75
C MET A 190 -18.07 1.49 -11.41
N LEU A 191 -18.43 1.98 -10.22
CA LEU A 191 -19.82 1.96 -9.75
C LEU A 191 -20.74 2.73 -10.69
N THR A 192 -20.36 3.96 -11.06
CA THR A 192 -21.16 4.77 -12.00
C THR A 192 -21.02 4.30 -13.44
N ALA A 193 -19.83 3.94 -13.89
CA ALA A 193 -19.59 3.52 -15.25
C ALA A 193 -20.39 2.26 -15.63
N ILE A 194 -20.32 1.21 -14.80
CA ILE A 194 -20.98 -0.06 -15.06
C ILE A 194 -22.50 0.07 -14.98
N VAL A 195 -23.00 0.76 -13.96
CA VAL A 195 -24.45 0.89 -13.74
C VAL A 195 -25.08 1.72 -14.85
N MET A 196 -24.44 2.83 -15.23
CA MET A 196 -24.96 3.68 -16.30
C MET A 196 -24.87 3.00 -17.68
N ALA A 197 -23.77 2.29 -17.97
CA ALA A 197 -23.63 1.52 -19.19
C ALA A 197 -24.69 0.42 -19.30
N ARG A 198 -25.06 -0.21 -18.17
CA ARG A 198 -26.16 -1.18 -18.10
C ARG A 198 -27.52 -0.57 -18.47
N GLU A 199 -27.76 0.67 -18.06
CA GLU A 199 -29.00 1.37 -18.45
C GLU A 199 -29.03 1.72 -19.93
N TRP A 200 -27.87 2.05 -20.53
CA TRP A 200 -27.74 2.22 -21.98
C TRP A 200 -28.04 0.92 -22.74
N GLU A 201 -27.44 -0.20 -22.33
CA GLU A 201 -27.66 -1.51 -22.96
C GLU A 201 -29.13 -1.96 -22.89
N ARG A 202 -29.82 -1.63 -21.79
CA ARG A 202 -31.23 -2.01 -21.59
C ARG A 202 -32.23 -1.04 -22.26
N GLY A 203 -31.76 0.06 -22.89
CA GLY A 203 -32.61 1.07 -23.48
C GLY A 203 -33.47 1.88 -22.51
N THR A 204 -33.23 1.71 -21.21
CA THR A 204 -34.01 2.41 -20.15
C THR A 204 -33.69 3.90 -20.11
N PHE A 205 -32.53 4.29 -20.59
CA PHE A 205 -32.14 5.69 -20.68
C PHE A 205 -32.98 6.49 -21.69
N GLU A 206 -33.38 5.86 -22.81
CA GLU A 206 -34.21 6.48 -23.85
C GLU A 206 -35.60 6.83 -23.31
N SER A 207 -36.14 6.02 -22.43
CA SER A 207 -37.44 6.28 -21.80
C SER A 207 -37.46 7.54 -20.92
N LEU A 208 -36.30 7.96 -20.41
CA LEU A 208 -36.15 9.17 -19.60
C LEU A 208 -36.19 10.45 -20.44
N PHE A 209 -35.80 10.40 -21.73
CA PHE A 209 -35.88 11.56 -22.63
C PHE A 209 -37.31 11.94 -22.99
N VAL A 210 -38.26 11.04 -22.82
CA VAL A 210 -39.71 11.33 -23.07
C VAL A 210 -40.32 12.09 -21.88
N THR A 211 -39.62 12.12 -20.72
CA THR A 211 -40.09 12.81 -19.52
C THR A 211 -39.59 14.28 -19.50
N PRO A 212 -40.38 15.25 -18.95
CA PRO A 212 -39.98 16.65 -18.91
C PRO A 212 -38.93 16.89 -17.79
N VAL A 213 -37.86 16.09 -17.74
CA VAL A 213 -36.77 16.15 -16.74
C VAL A 213 -35.59 16.90 -17.34
N ARG A 214 -34.98 17.78 -16.60
CA ARG A 214 -33.77 18.49 -17.03
C ARG A 214 -32.55 17.59 -16.88
N PRO A 215 -31.54 17.70 -17.78
CA PRO A 215 -30.31 16.88 -17.68
C PRO A 215 -29.62 16.94 -16.31
N LEU A 216 -29.58 18.11 -15.68
CA LEU A 216 -29.01 18.28 -14.32
C LEU A 216 -29.82 17.53 -13.25
N GLU A 217 -31.15 17.48 -13.35
CA GLU A 217 -31.99 16.71 -12.41
C GLU A 217 -31.64 15.22 -12.49
N LEU A 218 -31.40 14.72 -13.70
CA LEU A 218 -31.06 13.34 -13.97
C LEU A 218 -29.67 12.98 -13.43
N ILE A 219 -28.67 13.80 -13.76
CA ILE A 219 -27.27 13.57 -13.32
C ILE A 219 -27.19 13.57 -11.78
N LEU A 220 -27.78 14.59 -11.14
CA LEU A 220 -27.76 14.68 -9.68
C LEU A 220 -28.54 13.55 -9.02
N ALA A 221 -29.69 13.17 -9.57
CA ALA A 221 -30.48 12.06 -9.04
C ALA A 221 -29.72 10.74 -9.09
N LYS A 222 -28.83 10.56 -10.06
CA LYS A 222 -27.97 9.38 -10.17
C LYS A 222 -26.73 9.46 -9.29
N ILE A 223 -26.02 10.58 -9.28
CA ILE A 223 -24.79 10.72 -8.46
C ILE A 223 -25.08 10.55 -6.98
N ILE A 224 -26.16 11.11 -6.44
CA ILE A 224 -26.41 11.14 -4.99
C ILE A 224 -26.50 9.73 -4.38
N PRO A 225 -27.29 8.78 -4.89
CA PRO A 225 -27.35 7.43 -4.31
C PRO A 225 -26.02 6.67 -4.39
N TYR A 226 -25.35 6.76 -5.52
CA TYR A 226 -24.05 6.07 -5.71
C TYR A 226 -22.96 6.70 -4.86
N PHE A 227 -22.99 8.02 -4.66
CA PHE A 227 -22.13 8.72 -3.73
C PHE A 227 -22.33 8.21 -2.30
N CYS A 228 -23.58 8.06 -1.85
CA CYS A 228 -23.86 7.55 -0.50
C CYS A 228 -23.30 6.12 -0.31
N VAL A 229 -23.49 5.23 -1.28
CA VAL A 229 -22.96 3.84 -1.20
C VAL A 229 -21.43 3.84 -1.22
N ALA A 230 -20.81 4.61 -2.11
CA ALA A 230 -19.36 4.70 -2.18
C ALA A 230 -18.76 5.35 -0.93
N MET A 231 -19.43 6.32 -0.31
CA MET A 231 -19.04 6.88 0.99
C MET A 231 -19.06 5.84 2.11
N VAL A 232 -20.04 4.93 2.11
CA VAL A 232 -20.01 3.79 3.05
C VAL A 232 -18.75 2.97 2.83
N GLY A 233 -18.36 2.69 1.58
CA GLY A 233 -17.10 2.02 1.25
C GLY A 233 -15.88 2.76 1.79
N VAL A 234 -15.83 4.08 1.64
CA VAL A 234 -14.75 4.94 2.20
C VAL A 234 -14.68 4.81 3.72
N PHE A 235 -15.81 4.92 4.40
CA PHE A 235 -15.86 4.78 5.87
C PHE A 235 -15.39 3.40 6.32
N LEU A 236 -15.77 2.34 5.62
CA LEU A 236 -15.31 0.99 5.91
C LEU A 236 -13.80 0.86 5.70
N CYS A 237 -13.25 1.40 4.62
CA CYS A 237 -11.81 1.41 4.40
C CYS A 237 -11.05 2.15 5.52
N LEU A 238 -11.53 3.33 5.93
CA LEU A 238 -10.92 4.08 7.04
C LEU A 238 -11.05 3.31 8.37
N PHE A 239 -12.19 2.67 8.60
CA PHE A 239 -12.40 1.83 9.77
C PHE A 239 -11.41 0.66 9.83
N PHE A 240 -11.29 -0.12 8.75
CA PHE A 240 -10.34 -1.23 8.68
C PHE A 240 -8.90 -0.75 8.76
N SER A 241 -8.55 0.36 8.13
CA SER A 241 -7.23 0.97 8.25
C SER A 241 -6.87 1.27 9.71
N ARG A 242 -7.80 1.81 10.48
CA ARG A 242 -7.57 2.19 11.88
C ARG A 242 -7.57 1.01 12.84
N PHE A 243 -8.54 0.09 12.71
CA PHE A 243 -8.75 -0.98 13.69
C PHE A 243 -8.02 -2.27 13.37
N LEU A 244 -7.80 -2.56 12.08
CA LEU A 244 -7.20 -3.82 11.66
C LEU A 244 -5.70 -3.66 11.37
N PHE A 245 -5.30 -2.54 10.76
CA PHE A 245 -3.92 -2.25 10.38
C PHE A 245 -3.24 -1.26 11.32
N GLU A 246 -3.94 -0.77 12.35
CA GLU A 246 -3.42 0.13 13.39
C GLU A 246 -2.76 1.40 12.84
N VAL A 247 -3.16 1.85 11.64
CA VAL A 247 -2.60 3.07 11.04
C VAL A 247 -3.05 4.28 11.86
N PRO A 248 -2.12 5.10 12.39
CA PRO A 248 -2.48 6.27 13.16
C PRO A 248 -3.09 7.34 12.27
N LEU A 249 -4.27 7.82 12.62
CA LEU A 249 -4.86 9.00 12.01
C LEU A 249 -4.29 10.25 12.71
N VAL A 250 -3.18 10.74 12.18
CA VAL A 250 -2.55 11.97 12.68
C VAL A 250 -3.14 13.17 11.93
N GLY A 251 -4.06 13.90 12.57
CA GLY A 251 -4.70 15.05 11.99
C GLY A 251 -6.22 15.06 12.12
N SER A 252 -6.88 15.92 11.34
CA SER A 252 -8.33 16.09 11.40
C SER A 252 -9.05 15.05 10.53
N LEU A 253 -9.78 14.13 11.17
CA LEU A 253 -10.65 13.18 10.49
C LEU A 253 -11.68 13.88 9.58
N ALA A 254 -12.20 15.03 10.02
CA ALA A 254 -13.15 15.82 9.23
C ALA A 254 -12.53 16.28 7.89
N MET A 255 -11.25 16.66 7.90
CA MET A 255 -10.54 17.06 6.67
C MET A 255 -10.36 15.88 5.71
N VAL A 256 -10.01 14.71 6.23
CA VAL A 256 -9.90 13.47 5.43
C VAL A 256 -11.24 13.14 4.77
N ILE A 257 -12.33 13.18 5.54
CA ILE A 257 -13.68 12.93 5.01
C ILE A 257 -14.04 13.97 3.94
N LEU A 258 -13.80 15.26 4.19
CA LEU A 258 -14.13 16.33 3.23
C LEU A 258 -13.37 16.13 1.89
N ILE A 259 -12.06 15.87 1.96
CA ILE A 259 -11.24 15.62 0.77
C ILE A 259 -11.73 14.35 0.04
N SER A 260 -12.05 13.28 0.78
CA SER A 260 -12.59 12.05 0.20
C SER A 260 -13.93 12.28 -0.48
N MET A 261 -14.80 13.13 0.08
CA MET A 261 -16.08 13.50 -0.55
C MET A 261 -15.88 14.21 -1.90
N ILE A 262 -14.99 15.22 -1.93
CA ILE A 262 -14.69 15.97 -3.15
C ILE A 262 -14.07 15.03 -4.20
N TYR A 263 -13.10 14.22 -3.79
CA TYR A 263 -12.43 13.26 -4.66
C TYR A 263 -13.40 12.24 -5.25
N LEU A 264 -14.29 11.69 -4.41
CA LEU A 264 -15.29 10.72 -4.83
C LEU A 264 -16.29 11.32 -5.83
N MET A 265 -16.68 12.59 -5.67
CA MET A 265 -17.53 13.29 -6.66
C MET A 265 -16.86 13.34 -8.04
N VAL A 266 -15.56 13.60 -8.09
CA VAL A 266 -14.79 13.60 -9.33
C VAL A 266 -14.74 12.19 -9.93
N ALA A 267 -14.45 11.17 -9.12
CA ALA A 267 -14.38 9.77 -9.55
C ALA A 267 -15.71 9.29 -10.14
N LEU A 268 -16.84 9.58 -9.47
CA LEU A 268 -18.19 9.27 -9.97
C LEU A 268 -18.48 9.99 -11.30
N GLY A 269 -18.06 11.25 -11.42
CA GLY A 269 -18.18 12.03 -12.66
C GLY A 269 -17.41 11.41 -13.82
N ILE A 270 -16.18 10.97 -13.59
CA ILE A 270 -15.36 10.26 -14.60
C ILE A 270 -16.08 8.97 -15.05
N GLY A 271 -16.64 8.20 -14.12
CA GLY A 271 -17.39 6.99 -14.44
C GLY A 271 -18.62 7.27 -15.31
N LEU A 272 -19.33 8.38 -15.07
CA LEU A 272 -20.43 8.80 -15.94
C LEU A 272 -19.95 9.10 -17.37
N VAL A 273 -18.82 9.80 -17.52
CA VAL A 273 -18.25 10.10 -18.85
C VAL A 273 -17.86 8.80 -19.59
N ILE A 274 -17.22 7.86 -18.87
CA ILE A 274 -16.86 6.56 -19.45
C ILE A 274 -18.10 5.84 -19.96
N SER A 275 -19.18 5.80 -19.18
CA SER A 275 -20.41 5.11 -19.57
C SER A 275 -21.07 5.72 -20.82
N GLU A 276 -21.03 7.05 -20.92
CA GLU A 276 -21.58 7.79 -22.06
C GLU A 276 -20.83 7.47 -23.35
N VAL A 277 -19.51 7.34 -23.27
CA VAL A 277 -18.66 7.02 -24.42
C VAL A 277 -18.78 5.55 -24.82
N THR A 278 -18.80 4.64 -23.84
CA THR A 278 -18.73 3.20 -24.11
C THR A 278 -20.10 2.60 -24.41
N LYS A 279 -21.16 3.06 -23.76
CA LYS A 279 -22.54 2.55 -23.84
C LYS A 279 -22.66 1.02 -23.74
N ASN A 280 -21.63 0.38 -23.26
CA ASN A 280 -21.48 -1.06 -23.13
C ASN A 280 -20.85 -1.40 -21.78
N GLN A 281 -21.48 -2.29 -21.02
CA GLN A 281 -21.09 -2.62 -19.66
C GLN A 281 -19.68 -3.24 -19.59
N PHE A 282 -19.33 -4.10 -20.54
CA PHE A 282 -18.00 -4.73 -20.57
C PHE A 282 -16.89 -3.71 -20.86
N LEU A 283 -17.10 -2.86 -21.89
CA LEU A 283 -16.14 -1.80 -22.22
C LEU A 283 -16.03 -0.76 -21.10
N ALA A 284 -17.13 -0.42 -20.45
CA ALA A 284 -17.15 0.49 -19.31
C ALA A 284 -16.34 -0.07 -18.15
N CYS A 285 -16.47 -1.36 -17.82
CA CYS A 285 -15.69 -2.03 -16.81
C CYS A 285 -14.19 -2.01 -17.12
N GLN A 286 -13.81 -2.40 -18.33
CA GLN A 286 -12.42 -2.43 -18.78
C GLN A 286 -11.78 -1.04 -18.78
N SER A 287 -12.48 -0.04 -19.32
CA SER A 287 -12.00 1.35 -19.34
C SER A 287 -11.87 1.93 -17.95
N SER A 288 -12.79 1.61 -17.04
CA SER A 288 -12.76 2.05 -15.64
C SER A 288 -11.54 1.50 -14.91
N LEU A 289 -11.22 0.23 -15.11
CA LEU A 289 -10.00 -0.39 -14.56
C LEU A 289 -8.75 0.34 -15.06
N LEU A 290 -8.61 0.51 -16.38
CA LEU A 290 -7.44 1.17 -16.96
C LEU A 290 -7.27 2.60 -16.43
N ILE A 291 -8.35 3.39 -16.42
CA ILE A 291 -8.31 4.78 -15.97
C ILE A 291 -8.04 4.88 -14.45
N SER A 292 -8.56 3.95 -13.65
CA SER A 292 -8.34 3.95 -12.20
C SER A 292 -6.89 3.65 -11.81
N PHE A 293 -6.20 2.79 -12.58
CA PHE A 293 -4.80 2.46 -12.32
C PHE A 293 -3.81 3.46 -12.95
N LEU A 294 -4.24 4.26 -13.93
CA LEU A 294 -3.35 5.19 -14.62
C LEU A 294 -2.62 6.17 -13.68
N PRO A 295 -3.25 6.78 -12.66
CA PRO A 295 -2.54 7.63 -11.71
C PRO A 295 -1.45 6.90 -10.92
N CYS A 296 -1.63 5.61 -10.62
CA CYS A 296 -0.64 4.80 -9.92
C CYS A 296 0.64 4.54 -10.73
N PHE A 297 0.55 4.58 -12.06
CA PHE A 297 1.71 4.38 -12.93
C PHE A 297 2.45 5.68 -13.25
N VAL A 298 1.82 6.82 -13.00
CA VAL A 298 2.40 8.15 -13.31
C VAL A 298 3.03 8.79 -12.08
N LEU A 299 2.60 8.43 -10.88
CA LEU A 299 3.12 8.89 -9.59
C LEU A 299 4.14 7.91 -9.03
#